data_5c241bdd9a3d4649eba1350c3ea15e6b
#
_entry.id   5c241bdd9a3d4649eba1350c3ea15e6b
#
_cell.length_a   1.000
_cell.length_b   1.000
_cell.length_c   1.000
_cell.angle_alpha   90.00
_cell.angle_beta   90.00
_cell.angle_gamma   90.00
#
_symmetry.space_group_name_H-M   'P 1'
#
loop_
_entity.id
_entity.type
_entity.pdbx_description
1 polymer ?
#
loop_
_entity_poly.entity_id
_entity_poly.type
_entity_poly.pdbx_seq_one_letter_code
_entity_poly.pdbx_strand_id
1 'polypeptide(L)'
;MIVKDEFLSRLRKIFDINLYEVKVWTALLSRGVSTAGELSSISDVPRSRTYDILETLEKKGFIVMKLGKPIKFIALKPSEVIERVKKNLTVEANERSKRLDKLKSEDILEELSTLFHEGVKFVEPSDLSGSIKGRQNLYNHLDMMIRDAENTVTIVTTAAGLNRKLEALMPVLEKAKKRGVKIRIAAPIDDSNRKIAKDLSKVADVKDSGKMRARFAIVDSQQLLFMVLDDATVHPSYDIAIWMSTNFFASTMEGLFEVAWKNFKSI
;
A
#
# COMPACT_ATOMS: atom_id res chain seq x y z
N MET A 1 28.10 7.97 -26.54
CA MET A 1 27.46 7.77 -25.22
C MET A 1 28.32 6.83 -24.40
N ILE A 2 28.70 7.19 -23.18
CA ILE A 2 29.71 6.45 -22.38
C ILE A 2 29.08 5.22 -21.69
N VAL A 3 27.76 5.13 -21.67
CA VAL A 3 27.01 4.15 -20.86
C VAL A 3 25.92 3.48 -21.70
N LYS A 4 25.77 2.15 -21.57
CA LYS A 4 24.75 1.37 -22.30
C LYS A 4 23.33 1.75 -21.84
N ASP A 5 22.36 1.75 -22.76
CA ASP A 5 20.97 2.12 -22.51
C ASP A 5 20.30 1.24 -21.42
N GLU A 6 20.67 -0.02 -21.36
CA GLU A 6 20.18 -0.95 -20.33
C GLU A 6 20.60 -0.49 -18.92
N PHE A 7 21.84 -0.01 -18.75
CA PHE A 7 22.31 0.51 -17.47
C PHE A 7 21.61 1.82 -17.09
N LEU A 8 21.40 2.74 -18.06
CA LEU A 8 20.61 3.94 -17.82
C LEU A 8 19.17 3.63 -17.40
N SER A 9 18.55 2.66 -18.06
CA SER A 9 17.20 2.20 -17.72
C SER A 9 17.11 1.63 -16.30
N ARG A 10 18.14 0.88 -15.88
CA ARG A 10 18.22 0.34 -14.52
C ARG A 10 18.38 1.44 -13.45
N LEU A 11 19.27 2.42 -13.71
CA LEU A 11 19.45 3.56 -12.79
C LEU A 11 18.17 4.39 -12.66
N ARG A 12 17.45 4.62 -13.76
CA ARG A 12 16.17 5.33 -13.74
C ARG A 12 15.17 4.68 -12.79
N LYS A 13 15.04 3.36 -12.86
CA LYS A 13 14.10 2.61 -12.00
C LYS A 13 14.52 2.62 -10.52
N ILE A 14 15.82 2.51 -10.25
CA ILE A 14 16.34 2.45 -8.87
C ILE A 14 16.20 3.80 -8.18
N PHE A 15 16.53 4.89 -8.88
CA PHE A 15 16.59 6.24 -8.29
C PHE A 15 15.34 7.09 -8.55
N ASP A 16 14.35 6.56 -9.26
CA ASP A 16 13.14 7.30 -9.68
C ASP A 16 13.47 8.63 -10.35
N ILE A 17 14.38 8.58 -11.33
CA ILE A 17 14.80 9.73 -12.13
C ILE A 17 14.47 9.52 -13.61
N ASN A 18 14.24 10.61 -14.32
CA ASN A 18 13.90 10.57 -15.74
C ASN A 18 15.13 10.31 -16.64
N LEU A 19 14.90 10.11 -17.95
CA LEU A 19 15.97 9.79 -18.90
C LEU A 19 17.03 10.90 -19.01
N TYR A 20 16.62 12.16 -18.99
CA TYR A 20 17.54 13.27 -19.07
C TYR A 20 18.33 13.45 -17.77
N GLU A 21 17.70 13.27 -16.62
CA GLU A 21 18.39 13.30 -15.33
C GLU A 21 19.49 12.26 -15.26
N VAL A 22 19.22 11.00 -15.64
CA VAL A 22 20.24 9.96 -15.60
C VAL A 22 21.36 10.19 -16.60
N LYS A 23 21.06 10.72 -17.81
CA LYS A 23 22.07 11.07 -18.81
C LYS A 23 23.01 12.16 -18.31
N VAL A 24 22.48 13.25 -17.76
CA VAL A 24 23.27 14.38 -17.23
C VAL A 24 24.09 13.94 -16.01
N TRP A 25 23.48 13.15 -15.09
CA TRP A 25 24.17 12.65 -13.91
C TRP A 25 25.34 11.73 -14.28
N THR A 26 25.14 10.77 -15.18
CA THR A 26 26.20 9.85 -15.61
C THR A 26 27.31 10.57 -16.39
N ALA A 27 26.95 11.59 -17.17
CA ALA A 27 27.93 12.48 -17.81
C ALA A 27 28.78 13.23 -16.77
N LEU A 28 28.14 13.76 -15.72
CA LEU A 28 28.83 14.45 -14.64
C LEU A 28 29.71 13.48 -13.80
N LEU A 29 29.23 12.28 -13.51
CA LEU A 29 30.07 11.25 -12.86
C LEU A 29 31.32 10.91 -13.62
N SER A 30 31.28 10.90 -14.96
CA SER A 30 32.44 10.60 -15.78
C SER A 30 33.49 11.72 -15.77
N ARG A 31 33.12 12.95 -15.41
CA ARG A 31 33.98 14.13 -15.41
C ARG A 31 34.38 14.60 -14.00
N GLY A 32 33.57 14.25 -13.01
CA GLY A 32 33.72 14.73 -11.63
C GLY A 32 33.24 16.18 -11.43
N VAL A 33 33.70 17.11 -12.26
CA VAL A 33 33.31 18.53 -12.21
C VAL A 33 33.14 19.05 -13.65
N SER A 34 31.99 19.70 -13.91
CA SER A 34 31.70 20.29 -15.24
C SER A 34 30.74 21.46 -15.16
N THR A 35 30.72 22.25 -16.24
CA THR A 35 29.71 23.29 -16.47
C THR A 35 28.47 22.70 -17.15
N ALA A 36 27.33 23.41 -17.10
CA ALA A 36 26.10 22.98 -17.79
C ALA A 36 26.26 22.85 -19.30
N GLY A 37 27.07 23.72 -19.91
CA GLY A 37 27.37 23.67 -21.35
C GLY A 37 28.13 22.42 -21.75
N GLU A 38 29.15 22.02 -20.99
CA GLU A 38 29.92 20.79 -21.21
C GLU A 38 29.04 19.55 -21.03
N LEU A 39 28.18 19.55 -19.99
CA LEU A 39 27.28 18.45 -19.72
C LEU A 39 26.21 18.28 -20.79
N SER A 40 25.67 19.38 -21.32
CA SER A 40 24.77 19.36 -22.48
C SER A 40 25.37 18.62 -23.66
N SER A 41 26.63 18.95 -24.00
CA SER A 41 27.35 18.33 -25.14
C SER A 41 27.63 16.84 -24.91
N ILE A 42 27.97 16.44 -23.65
CA ILE A 42 28.35 15.07 -23.35
C ILE A 42 27.12 14.17 -23.22
N SER A 43 26.03 14.67 -22.60
CA SER A 43 24.84 13.93 -22.34
C SER A 43 23.85 13.89 -23.50
N ASP A 44 24.07 14.66 -24.54
CA ASP A 44 23.15 14.86 -25.66
C ASP A 44 21.75 15.33 -25.15
N VAL A 45 21.77 16.30 -24.24
CA VAL A 45 20.61 16.96 -23.70
C VAL A 45 20.63 18.44 -24.05
N PRO A 46 19.51 19.02 -24.54
CA PRO A 46 19.46 20.43 -24.91
C PRO A 46 19.92 21.35 -23.77
N ARG A 47 20.74 22.36 -24.08
CA ARG A 47 21.36 23.26 -23.11
C ARG A 47 20.32 23.95 -22.20
N SER A 48 19.20 24.38 -22.78
CA SER A 48 18.10 24.99 -21.99
C SER A 48 17.56 24.06 -20.93
N ARG A 49 17.44 22.76 -21.23
CA ARG A 49 16.95 21.77 -20.28
C ARG A 49 18.01 21.32 -19.28
N THR A 50 19.29 21.39 -19.65
CA THR A 50 20.38 20.93 -18.77
C THR A 50 20.45 21.72 -17.47
N TYR A 51 20.14 23.01 -17.47
CA TYR A 51 20.08 23.83 -16.25
C TYR A 51 18.96 23.37 -15.29
N ASP A 52 17.76 23.18 -15.80
CA ASP A 52 16.59 22.71 -15.01
C ASP A 52 16.86 21.32 -14.43
N ILE A 53 17.48 20.45 -15.22
CA ILE A 53 17.86 19.09 -14.79
C ILE A 53 18.91 19.13 -13.69
N LEU A 54 19.93 19.98 -13.82
CA LEU A 54 20.99 20.12 -12.81
C LEU A 54 20.41 20.67 -11.49
N GLU A 55 19.51 21.64 -11.56
CA GLU A 55 18.80 22.13 -10.38
C GLU A 55 17.96 21.02 -9.70
N THR A 56 17.26 20.21 -10.51
CA THR A 56 16.48 19.07 -10.00
C THR A 56 17.38 18.01 -9.37
N LEU A 57 18.51 17.67 -10.00
CA LEU A 57 19.48 16.72 -9.47
C LEU A 57 20.14 17.21 -8.17
N GLU A 58 20.36 18.52 -8.05
CA GLU A 58 20.86 19.13 -6.81
C GLU A 58 19.83 19.00 -5.69
N LYS A 59 18.57 19.37 -5.94
CA LYS A 59 17.45 19.23 -4.97
C LYS A 59 17.26 17.78 -4.53
N LYS A 60 17.40 16.84 -5.45
CA LYS A 60 17.33 15.40 -5.14
C LYS A 60 18.58 14.87 -4.42
N GLY A 61 19.67 15.65 -4.33
CA GLY A 61 20.89 15.28 -3.60
C GLY A 61 21.91 14.47 -4.40
N PHE A 62 21.86 14.49 -5.74
CA PHE A 62 22.78 13.76 -6.61
C PHE A 62 24.09 14.51 -6.89
N ILE A 63 24.04 15.82 -6.86
CA ILE A 63 25.14 16.70 -7.23
C ILE A 63 25.22 17.90 -6.28
N VAL A 64 26.29 18.65 -6.37
CA VAL A 64 26.48 19.92 -5.67
C VAL A 64 26.83 21.01 -6.67
N MET A 65 26.20 22.18 -6.54
CA MET A 65 26.53 23.36 -7.31
C MET A 65 27.65 24.13 -6.62
N LYS A 66 28.72 24.45 -7.39
CA LYS A 66 29.78 25.35 -6.97
C LYS A 66 29.57 26.70 -7.64
N LEU A 67 29.26 27.73 -6.85
CA LEU A 67 29.14 29.08 -7.34
C LEU A 67 30.46 29.59 -7.89
N GLY A 68 30.40 30.29 -9.01
CA GLY A 68 31.58 30.86 -9.71
C GLY A 68 31.19 31.39 -11.08
N LYS A 69 32.18 31.93 -11.80
CA LYS A 69 32.03 32.36 -13.18
C LYS A 69 33.02 31.56 -14.03
N PRO A 70 32.58 30.51 -14.77
CA PRO A 70 31.21 29.97 -14.82
C PRO A 70 30.83 29.13 -13.59
N ILE A 71 29.50 28.91 -13.39
CA ILE A 71 28.95 27.95 -12.39
C ILE A 71 29.40 26.55 -12.78
N LYS A 72 29.88 25.77 -11.80
CA LYS A 72 30.31 24.38 -11.99
C LYS A 72 29.46 23.45 -11.11
N PHE A 73 29.23 22.25 -11.58
CA PHE A 73 28.54 21.18 -10.89
C PHE A 73 29.55 20.07 -10.56
N ILE A 74 29.40 19.51 -9.37
CA ILE A 74 30.31 18.49 -8.83
C ILE A 74 29.51 17.21 -8.63
N ALA A 75 30.00 16.10 -9.18
CA ALA A 75 29.42 14.79 -8.90
C ALA A 75 29.72 14.37 -7.46
N LEU A 76 28.72 13.88 -6.76
CA LEU A 76 28.92 13.21 -5.48
C LEU A 76 29.29 11.74 -5.69
N LYS A 77 29.97 11.15 -4.72
CA LYS A 77 30.26 9.70 -4.73
C LYS A 77 28.94 8.92 -4.76
N PRO A 78 28.81 7.85 -5.57
CA PRO A 78 27.56 7.09 -5.65
C PRO A 78 27.03 6.60 -4.29
N SER A 79 27.92 6.19 -3.37
CA SER A 79 27.54 5.81 -2.01
C SER A 79 26.92 6.97 -1.22
N GLU A 80 27.44 8.18 -1.38
CA GLU A 80 26.89 9.37 -0.72
C GLU A 80 25.53 9.77 -1.32
N VAL A 81 25.38 9.63 -2.64
CA VAL A 81 24.09 9.85 -3.32
C VAL A 81 23.01 8.93 -2.75
N ILE A 82 23.31 7.64 -2.58
CA ILE A 82 22.38 6.69 -2.00
C ILE A 82 21.89 7.15 -0.62
N GLU A 83 22.79 7.55 0.27
CA GLU A 83 22.40 7.98 1.61
C GLU A 83 21.62 9.31 1.60
N ARG A 84 21.96 10.24 0.74
CA ARG A 84 21.21 11.50 0.57
C ARG A 84 19.81 11.25 0.03
N VAL A 85 19.67 10.42 -1.02
CA VAL A 85 18.37 10.08 -1.60
C VAL A 85 17.48 9.37 -0.56
N LYS A 86 18.00 8.39 0.18
CA LYS A 86 17.27 7.73 1.26
C LYS A 86 16.78 8.74 2.32
N LYS A 87 17.65 9.65 2.74
CA LYS A 87 17.29 10.68 3.72
C LYS A 87 16.20 11.61 3.17
N ASN A 88 16.32 12.06 1.93
CA ASN A 88 15.33 12.95 1.31
C ASN A 88 13.97 12.26 1.20
N LEU A 89 13.93 11.00 0.74
CA LEU A 89 12.69 10.21 0.70
C LEU A 89 12.00 10.11 2.06
N THR A 90 12.77 9.90 3.12
CA THR A 90 12.21 9.84 4.49
C THR A 90 11.63 11.20 4.91
N VAL A 91 12.34 12.29 4.63
CA VAL A 91 11.88 13.64 4.95
C VAL A 91 10.61 13.99 4.17
N GLU A 92 10.60 13.76 2.86
CA GLU A 92 9.44 14.02 2.00
C GLU A 92 8.22 13.20 2.42
N ALA A 93 8.41 11.91 2.73
CA ALA A 93 7.34 11.05 3.21
C ALA A 93 6.75 11.55 4.53
N ASN A 94 7.60 11.96 5.48
CA ASN A 94 7.17 12.50 6.75
C ASN A 94 6.43 13.84 6.60
N GLU A 95 6.93 14.74 5.75
CA GLU A 95 6.27 16.01 5.47
C GLU A 95 4.92 15.84 4.78
N ARG A 96 4.83 14.88 3.83
CA ARG A 96 3.59 14.54 3.16
C ARG A 96 2.59 13.93 4.14
N SER A 97 3.04 13.03 5.00
CA SER A 97 2.20 12.46 6.06
C SER A 97 1.64 13.54 6.99
N LYS A 98 2.50 14.46 7.47
CA LYS A 98 2.07 15.59 8.32
C LYS A 98 1.06 16.50 7.64
N ARG A 99 1.21 16.74 6.32
CA ARG A 99 0.21 17.52 5.54
C ARG A 99 -1.14 16.82 5.48
N LEU A 100 -1.14 15.50 5.24
CA LEU A 100 -2.37 14.71 5.24
C LEU A 100 -3.02 14.64 6.63
N ASP A 101 -2.21 14.57 7.69
CA ASP A 101 -2.75 14.60 9.05
C ASP A 101 -3.42 15.94 9.40
N LYS A 102 -2.89 17.05 8.89
CA LYS A 102 -3.51 18.38 9.06
C LYS A 102 -4.88 18.47 8.38
N LEU A 103 -5.07 17.81 7.22
CA LEU A 103 -6.37 17.80 6.54
C LEU A 103 -7.52 17.25 7.40
N LYS A 104 -7.21 16.40 8.40
CA LYS A 104 -8.22 15.87 9.34
C LYS A 104 -8.83 16.95 10.25
N SER A 105 -8.17 18.07 10.40
CA SER A 105 -8.60 19.21 11.25
C SER A 105 -8.95 20.47 10.45
N GLU A 106 -9.02 20.38 9.12
CA GLU A 106 -9.33 21.50 8.23
C GLU A 106 -10.73 21.37 7.63
N ASP A 107 -11.33 22.48 7.25
CA ASP A 107 -12.66 22.60 6.62
C ASP A 107 -12.77 21.73 5.34
N ILE A 108 -11.64 21.48 4.67
CA ILE A 108 -11.54 20.65 3.48
C ILE A 108 -12.07 19.22 3.72
N LEU A 109 -11.77 18.63 4.88
CA LEU A 109 -12.27 17.29 5.19
C LEU A 109 -13.78 17.31 5.43
N GLU A 110 -14.31 18.38 6.02
CA GLU A 110 -15.74 18.56 6.23
C GLU A 110 -16.47 18.75 4.88
N GLU A 111 -15.90 19.54 3.96
CA GLU A 111 -16.42 19.66 2.59
C GLU A 111 -16.40 18.33 1.85
N LEU A 112 -15.31 17.57 1.92
CA LEU A 112 -15.23 16.24 1.31
C LEU A 112 -16.22 15.26 1.94
N SER A 113 -16.44 15.34 3.24
CA SER A 113 -17.42 14.53 3.96
C SER A 113 -18.84 14.89 3.54
N THR A 114 -19.12 16.16 3.35
CA THR A 114 -20.43 16.64 2.85
C THR A 114 -20.68 16.13 1.44
N LEU A 115 -19.70 16.24 0.55
CA LEU A 115 -19.79 15.71 -0.82
C LEU A 115 -20.01 14.17 -0.81
N PHE A 116 -19.33 13.46 0.08
CA PHE A 116 -19.54 12.02 0.22
C PHE A 116 -20.96 11.69 0.69
N HIS A 117 -21.48 12.39 1.70
CA HIS A 117 -22.82 12.13 2.22
C HIS A 117 -23.92 12.54 1.21
N GLU A 118 -23.73 13.62 0.49
CA GLU A 118 -24.64 14.02 -0.58
C GLU A 118 -24.61 13.01 -1.75
N GLY A 119 -23.41 12.52 -2.11
CA GLY A 119 -23.26 11.47 -3.10
C GLY A 119 -23.97 10.17 -2.72
N VAL A 120 -23.83 9.75 -1.46
CA VAL A 120 -24.49 8.53 -0.95
C VAL A 120 -26.02 8.61 -0.98
N LYS A 121 -26.61 9.81 -0.86
CA LYS A 121 -28.08 9.98 -0.98
C LYS A 121 -28.62 9.68 -2.38
N PHE A 122 -27.78 9.75 -3.41
CA PHE A 122 -28.12 9.42 -4.78
C PHE A 122 -27.65 8.05 -5.26
N VAL A 123 -27.04 7.26 -4.35
CA VAL A 123 -26.58 5.89 -4.67
C VAL A 123 -27.81 4.99 -4.81
N GLU A 124 -28.02 4.50 -6.02
CA GLU A 124 -29.03 3.48 -6.30
C GLU A 124 -28.71 2.19 -5.51
N PRO A 125 -29.72 1.39 -5.12
CA PRO A 125 -29.47 0.10 -4.47
C PRO A 125 -28.48 -0.82 -5.23
N SER A 126 -28.38 -0.67 -6.55
CA SER A 126 -27.40 -1.35 -7.40
C SER A 126 -25.94 -1.00 -7.12
N ASP A 127 -25.67 0.15 -6.46
CA ASP A 127 -24.33 0.61 -6.14
C ASP A 127 -23.85 0.14 -4.76
N LEU A 128 -24.67 -0.66 -4.06
CA LEU A 128 -24.32 -1.28 -2.77
C LEU A 128 -23.35 -2.46 -2.90
N SER A 129 -22.74 -2.64 -4.06
CA SER A 129 -21.78 -3.70 -4.29
C SER A 129 -20.68 -3.24 -5.25
N GLY A 130 -19.50 -3.82 -5.10
CA GLY A 130 -18.36 -3.54 -5.95
C GLY A 130 -17.40 -4.70 -6.09
N SER A 131 -16.63 -4.74 -7.18
CA SER A 131 -15.55 -5.68 -7.36
C SER A 131 -14.21 -5.02 -7.06
N ILE A 132 -13.37 -5.71 -6.31
CA ILE A 132 -12.04 -5.25 -5.93
C ILE A 132 -11.02 -6.22 -6.53
N LYS A 133 -10.07 -5.68 -7.29
CA LYS A 133 -9.00 -6.46 -7.94
C LYS A 133 -7.65 -6.17 -7.30
N GLY A 134 -6.88 -7.24 -7.10
CA GLY A 134 -5.54 -7.21 -6.52
C GLY A 134 -5.54 -7.40 -5.01
N ARG A 135 -4.70 -8.33 -4.54
CA ARG A 135 -4.66 -8.76 -3.14
C ARG A 135 -4.39 -7.62 -2.16
N GLN A 136 -3.52 -6.68 -2.53
CA GLN A 136 -3.24 -5.53 -1.67
C GLN A 136 -4.48 -4.64 -1.51
N ASN A 137 -5.22 -4.39 -2.59
CA ASN A 137 -6.45 -3.61 -2.55
C ASN A 137 -7.52 -4.30 -1.70
N LEU A 138 -7.59 -5.64 -1.76
CA LEU A 138 -8.48 -6.44 -0.91
C LEU A 138 -8.14 -6.24 0.58
N TYR A 139 -6.86 -6.25 0.93
CA TYR A 139 -6.43 -6.05 2.31
C TYR A 139 -6.66 -4.61 2.78
N ASN A 140 -6.42 -3.62 1.92
CA ASN A 140 -6.70 -2.22 2.24
C ASN A 140 -8.20 -2.00 2.49
N HIS A 141 -9.06 -2.62 1.67
CA HIS A 141 -10.51 -2.53 1.86
C HIS A 141 -10.95 -3.25 3.14
N LEU A 142 -10.41 -4.42 3.43
CA LEU A 142 -10.69 -5.16 4.65
C LEU A 142 -10.19 -4.39 5.90
N ASP A 143 -9.04 -3.74 5.84
CA ASP A 143 -8.55 -2.86 6.91
C ASP A 143 -9.53 -1.71 7.18
N MET A 144 -10.07 -1.08 6.12
CA MET A 144 -11.08 -0.03 6.24
C MET A 144 -12.34 -0.57 6.91
N MET A 145 -12.91 -1.68 6.43
CA MET A 145 -14.10 -2.30 7.05
C MET A 145 -13.88 -2.60 8.54
N ILE A 146 -12.71 -3.11 8.94
CA ILE A 146 -12.39 -3.41 10.35
C ILE A 146 -12.25 -2.13 11.18
N ARG A 147 -11.72 -1.04 10.59
CA ARG A 147 -11.65 0.27 11.27
C ARG A 147 -13.02 0.81 11.61
N ASP A 148 -13.97 0.63 10.71
CA ASP A 148 -15.33 1.14 10.84
C ASP A 148 -16.24 0.21 11.67
N ALA A 149 -15.78 -1.00 11.98
CA ALA A 149 -16.53 -1.98 12.77
C ALA A 149 -16.87 -1.46 14.19
N GLU A 150 -18.13 -1.59 14.55
CA GLU A 150 -18.67 -1.19 15.86
C GLU A 150 -18.92 -2.39 16.77
N ASN A 151 -19.38 -3.53 16.22
CA ASN A 151 -19.87 -4.66 17.01
C ASN A 151 -19.10 -5.96 16.73
N THR A 152 -19.02 -6.38 15.46
CA THR A 152 -18.51 -7.71 15.11
C THR A 152 -17.64 -7.70 13.86
N VAL A 153 -16.60 -8.51 13.87
CA VAL A 153 -15.78 -8.82 12.68
C VAL A 153 -15.62 -10.33 12.60
N THR A 154 -16.10 -10.92 11.52
CA THR A 154 -15.96 -12.34 11.22
C THR A 154 -15.08 -12.52 9.99
N ILE A 155 -14.02 -13.31 10.11
CA ILE A 155 -13.09 -13.58 9.00
C ILE A 155 -12.98 -15.09 8.81
N VAL A 156 -13.26 -15.57 7.59
CA VAL A 156 -12.97 -16.95 7.17
C VAL A 156 -11.90 -16.91 6.09
N THR A 157 -10.88 -17.76 6.24
CA THR A 157 -9.74 -17.74 5.32
C THR A 157 -9.12 -19.13 5.14
N THR A 158 -8.20 -19.25 4.21
CA THR A 158 -7.39 -20.46 3.98
C THR A 158 -6.22 -20.51 4.98
N ALA A 159 -5.56 -21.67 5.11
CA ALA A 159 -4.35 -21.81 5.91
C ALA A 159 -3.26 -20.82 5.49
N ALA A 160 -2.98 -20.71 4.19
CA ALA A 160 -2.04 -19.74 3.64
C ALA A 160 -2.50 -18.28 3.81
N GLY A 161 -3.82 -18.05 3.73
CA GLY A 161 -4.42 -16.74 3.95
C GLY A 161 -4.32 -16.26 5.40
N LEU A 162 -4.32 -17.18 6.37
CA LEU A 162 -4.16 -16.85 7.79
C LEU A 162 -2.78 -16.22 8.05
N ASN A 163 -1.71 -16.81 7.49
CA ASN A 163 -0.35 -16.32 7.63
C ASN A 163 -0.22 -14.87 7.12
N ARG A 164 -0.72 -14.63 5.91
CA ARG A 164 -0.67 -13.30 5.28
C ARG A 164 -1.50 -12.25 6.01
N LYS A 165 -2.66 -12.65 6.57
CA LYS A 165 -3.55 -11.72 7.27
C LYS A 165 -3.01 -11.27 8.62
N LEU A 166 -2.22 -12.10 9.31
CA LEU A 166 -1.57 -11.70 10.55
C LEU A 166 -0.69 -10.46 10.32
N GLU A 167 0.18 -10.51 9.32
CA GLU A 167 1.10 -9.39 9.03
C GLU A 167 0.34 -8.12 8.61
N ALA A 168 -0.67 -8.28 7.77
CA ALA A 168 -1.38 -7.15 7.18
C ALA A 168 -2.41 -6.50 8.12
N LEU A 169 -3.10 -7.29 8.96
CA LEU A 169 -4.29 -6.83 9.69
C LEU A 169 -4.13 -6.80 11.21
N MET A 170 -3.06 -7.32 11.78
CA MET A 170 -2.89 -7.36 13.24
C MET A 170 -3.07 -5.99 13.90
N PRO A 171 -2.46 -4.89 13.40
CA PRO A 171 -2.60 -3.58 14.03
C PRO A 171 -4.04 -3.06 14.06
N VAL A 172 -4.84 -3.32 13.01
CA VAL A 172 -6.22 -2.88 12.96
C VAL A 172 -7.13 -3.77 13.82
N LEU A 173 -6.88 -5.08 13.89
CA LEU A 173 -7.59 -6.01 14.75
C LEU A 173 -7.36 -5.69 16.24
N GLU A 174 -6.14 -5.36 16.64
CA GLU A 174 -5.86 -4.89 18.01
C GLU A 174 -6.63 -3.62 18.38
N LYS A 175 -6.70 -2.66 17.46
CA LYS A 175 -7.48 -1.44 17.66
C LYS A 175 -8.98 -1.73 17.77
N ALA A 176 -9.51 -2.60 16.91
CA ALA A 176 -10.91 -3.01 16.95
C ALA A 176 -11.24 -3.72 18.26
N LYS A 177 -10.38 -4.64 18.73
CA LYS A 177 -10.54 -5.28 20.04
C LYS A 177 -10.57 -4.28 21.19
N LYS A 178 -9.68 -3.27 21.18
CA LYS A 178 -9.66 -2.20 22.20
C LYS A 178 -10.96 -1.39 22.22
N ARG A 179 -11.66 -1.26 21.10
CA ARG A 179 -12.99 -0.64 21.01
C ARG A 179 -14.12 -1.55 21.51
N GLY A 180 -13.84 -2.82 21.81
CA GLY A 180 -14.85 -3.78 22.27
C GLY A 180 -15.48 -4.61 21.15
N VAL A 181 -14.98 -4.50 19.91
CA VAL A 181 -15.45 -5.28 18.76
C VAL A 181 -15.16 -6.77 19.00
N LYS A 182 -16.17 -7.63 18.79
CA LYS A 182 -16.03 -9.09 18.86
C LYS A 182 -15.44 -9.60 17.55
N ILE A 183 -14.25 -10.18 17.61
CA ILE A 183 -13.52 -10.65 16.43
C ILE A 183 -13.48 -12.16 16.42
N ARG A 184 -13.89 -12.79 15.31
CA ARG A 184 -13.86 -14.24 15.09
C ARG A 184 -13.11 -14.55 13.80
N ILE A 185 -12.23 -15.54 13.88
CA ILE A 185 -11.43 -15.97 12.74
C ILE A 185 -11.51 -17.48 12.61
N ALA A 186 -11.86 -17.97 11.41
CA ALA A 186 -11.87 -19.38 11.09
C ALA A 186 -10.93 -19.67 9.92
N ALA A 187 -10.09 -20.68 10.08
CA ALA A 187 -9.19 -21.17 9.03
C ALA A 187 -8.84 -22.64 9.29
N PRO A 188 -8.46 -23.41 8.27
CA PRO A 188 -7.80 -24.70 8.47
C PRO A 188 -6.50 -24.51 9.23
N ILE A 189 -6.35 -25.23 10.37
CA ILE A 189 -5.15 -25.13 11.20
C ILE A 189 -4.29 -26.39 11.04
N ASP A 190 -3.04 -26.16 10.66
CA ASP A 190 -2.01 -27.19 10.54
C ASP A 190 -0.74 -26.77 11.28
N ASP A 191 0.31 -27.57 11.20
CA ASP A 191 1.57 -27.29 11.92
C ASP A 191 2.27 -26.02 11.42
N SER A 192 2.04 -25.62 10.16
CA SER A 192 2.66 -24.44 9.56
C SER A 192 2.10 -23.13 10.07
N ASN A 193 0.82 -23.11 10.50
CA ASN A 193 0.13 -21.90 10.93
C ASN A 193 -0.37 -21.91 12.39
N ARG A 194 -0.15 -22.99 13.13
CA ARG A 194 -0.56 -23.13 14.53
C ARG A 194 -0.03 -22.02 15.45
N LYS A 195 1.22 -21.61 15.26
CA LYS A 195 1.82 -20.51 16.02
C LYS A 195 1.09 -19.19 15.76
N ILE A 196 0.81 -18.93 14.49
CA ILE A 196 0.11 -17.72 14.04
C ILE A 196 -1.33 -17.69 14.54
N ALA A 197 -2.03 -18.82 14.53
CA ALA A 197 -3.35 -18.95 15.11
C ALA A 197 -3.36 -18.61 16.61
N LYS A 198 -2.35 -19.07 17.37
CA LYS A 198 -2.18 -18.70 18.79
C LYS A 198 -1.91 -17.21 18.99
N ASP A 199 -1.13 -16.58 18.10
CA ASP A 199 -0.89 -15.13 18.19
C ASP A 199 -2.16 -14.34 17.90
N LEU A 200 -2.95 -14.75 16.89
CA LEU A 200 -4.26 -14.17 16.61
C LEU A 200 -5.28 -14.37 17.75
N SER A 201 -5.17 -15.47 18.51
CA SER A 201 -6.07 -15.71 19.66
C SER A 201 -5.90 -14.68 20.79
N LYS A 202 -4.85 -13.87 20.75
CA LYS A 202 -4.69 -12.72 21.67
C LYS A 202 -5.68 -11.60 21.38
N VAL A 203 -6.17 -11.50 20.15
CA VAL A 203 -7.05 -10.41 19.68
C VAL A 203 -8.41 -10.89 19.18
N ALA A 204 -8.57 -12.16 18.83
CA ALA A 204 -9.77 -12.74 18.25
C ALA A 204 -10.08 -14.11 18.85
N ASP A 205 -11.32 -14.56 18.73
CA ASP A 205 -11.68 -15.96 18.93
C ASP A 205 -11.34 -16.72 17.64
N VAL A 206 -10.37 -17.65 17.71
CA VAL A 206 -9.85 -18.38 16.56
C VAL A 206 -10.20 -19.84 16.64
N LYS A 207 -10.79 -20.38 15.55
CA LYS A 207 -11.15 -21.79 15.45
C LYS A 207 -10.63 -22.44 14.19
N ASP A 208 -10.36 -23.75 14.30
CA ASP A 208 -10.01 -24.60 13.17
C ASP A 208 -11.27 -24.97 12.39
N SER A 209 -11.37 -24.46 11.15
CA SER A 209 -12.48 -24.74 10.22
C SER A 209 -12.36 -26.09 9.53
N GLY A 210 -11.33 -26.89 9.81
CA GLY A 210 -11.11 -28.19 9.23
C GLY A 210 -10.95 -28.16 7.71
N LYS A 211 -11.89 -28.77 6.99
CA LYS A 211 -11.85 -28.86 5.51
C LYS A 211 -12.56 -27.70 4.80
N MET A 212 -13.13 -26.74 5.53
CA MET A 212 -13.82 -25.61 4.89
C MET A 212 -12.83 -24.73 4.12
N ARG A 213 -13.08 -24.60 2.84
CA ARG A 213 -12.33 -23.69 1.96
C ARG A 213 -13.23 -22.54 1.58
N ALA A 214 -13.10 -21.45 2.29
CA ALA A 214 -13.82 -20.21 2.01
C ALA A 214 -12.93 -19.01 2.36
N ARG A 215 -13.19 -17.90 1.70
CA ARG A 215 -12.45 -16.64 1.90
C ARG A 215 -13.44 -15.49 1.90
N PHE A 216 -13.91 -15.10 3.07
CA PHE A 216 -14.82 -13.96 3.23
C PHE A 216 -14.61 -13.25 4.56
N ALA A 217 -15.11 -12.04 4.65
CA ALA A 217 -15.24 -11.30 5.90
C ALA A 217 -16.62 -10.67 5.99
N ILE A 218 -17.19 -10.65 7.19
CA ILE A 218 -18.45 -10.00 7.50
C ILE A 218 -18.19 -9.02 8.63
N VAL A 219 -18.70 -7.80 8.49
CA VAL A 219 -18.58 -6.74 9.50
C VAL A 219 -19.98 -6.27 9.88
N ASP A 220 -20.27 -6.30 11.18
CA ASP A 220 -21.50 -5.83 11.81
C ASP A 220 -22.80 -6.41 11.23
N SER A 221 -22.71 -7.57 10.56
CA SER A 221 -23.81 -8.17 9.80
C SER A 221 -24.42 -7.24 8.73
N GLN A 222 -23.64 -6.22 8.30
CA GLN A 222 -24.05 -5.20 7.33
C GLN A 222 -23.19 -5.23 6.08
N GLN A 223 -21.90 -5.52 6.20
CA GLN A 223 -20.95 -5.56 5.09
C GLN A 223 -20.40 -6.97 4.92
N LEU A 224 -20.27 -7.38 3.67
CA LEU A 224 -19.66 -8.65 3.27
C LEU A 224 -18.59 -8.39 2.22
N LEU A 225 -17.43 -8.97 2.40
CA LEU A 225 -16.37 -9.06 1.42
C LEU A 225 -16.05 -10.54 1.18
N PHE A 226 -16.28 -11.05 -0.03
CA PHE A 226 -15.90 -12.43 -0.34
C PHE A 226 -14.98 -12.51 -1.56
N MET A 227 -13.95 -13.33 -1.45
CA MET A 227 -12.95 -13.56 -2.48
C MET A 227 -13.43 -14.70 -3.38
N VAL A 228 -13.46 -14.44 -4.68
CA VAL A 228 -14.05 -15.33 -5.69
C VAL A 228 -13.12 -16.49 -6.07
N LEU A 229 -11.80 -16.28 -5.94
CA LEU A 229 -10.79 -17.22 -6.42
C LEU A 229 -10.05 -17.90 -5.26
N ASP A 230 -9.53 -19.11 -5.52
CA ASP A 230 -8.65 -19.80 -4.57
C ASP A 230 -7.27 -19.11 -4.54
N ASP A 231 -6.82 -18.73 -3.35
CA ASP A 231 -5.55 -18.03 -3.17
C ASP A 231 -4.31 -18.92 -3.32
N ALA A 232 -4.50 -20.23 -3.42
CA ALA A 232 -3.43 -21.17 -3.74
C ALA A 232 -3.02 -21.14 -5.22
N THR A 233 -3.96 -20.77 -6.10
CA THR A 233 -3.76 -20.83 -7.56
C THR A 233 -3.74 -19.46 -8.23
N VAL A 234 -4.34 -18.43 -7.60
CA VAL A 234 -4.45 -17.10 -8.19
C VAL A 234 -3.20 -16.26 -7.95
N HIS A 235 -2.70 -15.61 -9.01
CA HIS A 235 -1.65 -14.61 -8.86
C HIS A 235 -2.17 -13.40 -8.06
N PRO A 236 -1.38 -12.81 -7.13
CA PRO A 236 -1.83 -11.71 -6.28
C PRO A 236 -2.49 -10.53 -7.02
N SER A 237 -2.00 -10.16 -8.20
CA SER A 237 -2.54 -9.05 -8.99
C SER A 237 -3.91 -9.34 -9.62
N TYR A 238 -4.31 -10.62 -9.71
CA TYR A 238 -5.58 -11.07 -10.28
C TYR A 238 -6.54 -11.62 -9.23
N ASP A 239 -6.19 -11.55 -7.95
CA ASP A 239 -7.10 -11.90 -6.86
C ASP A 239 -8.28 -10.92 -6.86
N ILE A 240 -9.51 -11.45 -6.82
CA ILE A 240 -10.74 -10.67 -6.95
C ILE A 240 -11.63 -10.96 -5.74
N ALA A 241 -12.19 -9.90 -5.16
CA ALA A 241 -13.28 -10.00 -4.22
C ALA A 241 -14.48 -9.18 -4.69
N ILE A 242 -15.64 -9.57 -4.22
CA ILE A 242 -16.87 -8.79 -4.31
C ILE A 242 -17.19 -8.26 -2.90
N TRP A 243 -17.37 -6.97 -2.82
CA TRP A 243 -17.83 -6.29 -1.63
C TRP A 243 -19.31 -5.93 -1.78
N MET A 244 -20.05 -6.11 -0.71
CA MET A 244 -21.47 -5.73 -0.61
C MET A 244 -21.74 -5.08 0.74
N SER A 245 -22.52 -3.99 0.70
CA SER A 245 -23.07 -3.30 1.87
C SER A 245 -24.57 -3.48 1.89
N THR A 246 -25.04 -4.61 2.40
CA THR A 246 -26.45 -4.94 2.47
C THR A 246 -26.73 -5.79 3.69
N ASN A 247 -27.56 -5.26 4.58
CA ASN A 247 -27.94 -5.96 5.81
C ASN A 247 -28.60 -7.31 5.52
N PHE A 248 -29.45 -7.40 4.50
CA PHE A 248 -30.16 -8.65 4.16
C PHE A 248 -29.21 -9.79 3.86
N PHE A 249 -28.22 -9.57 2.96
CA PHE A 249 -27.32 -10.64 2.55
C PHE A 249 -26.20 -10.88 3.58
N ALA A 250 -25.65 -9.83 4.18
CA ALA A 250 -24.60 -9.96 5.18
C ALA A 250 -25.12 -10.68 6.45
N SER A 251 -26.32 -10.37 6.94
CA SER A 251 -26.91 -11.05 8.09
C SER A 251 -27.26 -12.53 7.79
N THR A 252 -27.69 -12.81 6.55
CA THR A 252 -27.91 -14.19 6.12
C THR A 252 -26.62 -15.01 6.15
N MET A 253 -25.53 -14.45 5.61
CA MET A 253 -24.21 -15.08 5.62
C MET A 253 -23.66 -15.24 7.04
N GLU A 254 -23.88 -14.27 7.91
CA GLU A 254 -23.54 -14.38 9.34
C GLU A 254 -24.31 -15.52 10.01
N GLY A 255 -25.61 -15.66 9.74
CA GLY A 255 -26.43 -16.77 10.25
C GLY A 255 -25.90 -18.15 9.80
N LEU A 256 -25.52 -18.29 8.53
CA LEU A 256 -24.89 -19.51 8.02
C LEU A 256 -23.52 -19.78 8.69
N PHE A 257 -22.75 -18.74 8.89
CA PHE A 257 -21.47 -18.85 9.61
C PHE A 257 -21.67 -19.30 11.05
N GLU A 258 -22.68 -18.80 11.77
CA GLU A 258 -23.00 -19.22 13.15
C GLU A 258 -23.24 -20.73 13.26
N VAL A 259 -23.93 -21.33 12.29
CA VAL A 259 -24.14 -22.78 12.25
C VAL A 259 -22.81 -23.52 12.08
N ALA A 260 -21.96 -23.04 11.17
CA ALA A 260 -20.63 -23.62 10.95
C ALA A 260 -19.72 -23.43 12.17
N TRP A 261 -19.72 -22.24 12.78
CA TRP A 261 -18.87 -21.87 13.91
C TRP A 261 -19.05 -22.77 15.14
N LYS A 262 -20.27 -23.22 15.39
CA LYS A 262 -20.58 -24.18 16.49
C LYS A 262 -19.86 -25.51 16.32
N ASN A 263 -19.58 -25.90 15.07
CA ASN A 263 -18.95 -27.17 14.73
C ASN A 263 -17.42 -27.08 14.56
N PHE A 264 -16.84 -25.87 14.56
CA PHE A 264 -15.40 -25.67 14.46
C PHE A 264 -14.72 -26.00 15.78
N LYS A 265 -13.50 -26.54 15.68
CA LYS A 265 -12.67 -26.91 16.85
C LYS A 265 -11.99 -25.68 17.42
N SER A 266 -12.04 -25.50 18.72
CA SER A 266 -11.23 -24.50 19.43
C SER A 266 -9.73 -24.87 19.35
N ILE A 267 -8.87 -23.85 19.33
CA ILE A 267 -7.40 -24.01 19.20
C ILE A 267 -6.74 -24.02 20.57
#